data_aa8832c91ad8036432958aa3348189a9
#
_entry.id   aa8832c91ad8036432958aa3348189a9
#
_cell.length_a   1.000
_cell.length_b   1.000
_cell.length_c   1.000
_cell.angle_alpha   90.00
_cell.angle_beta   90.00
_cell.angle_gamma   90.00
#
_symmetry.space_group_name_H-M   'P 1'
#
loop_
_entity.id
_entity.type
_entity.pdbx_description
1 polymer ?
#
loop_
_entity_poly.entity_id
_entity_poly.type
_entity_poly.pdbx_seq_one_letter_code
_entity_poly.pdbx_strand_id
1 'polypeptide(L)'
;MPMAVGVIETLGFPSVLAAADAMVKAAGVTIVYYGLAESARLLVAVRGHVAEVKTAVAAGIAAGEEVHGGQVITHYIIPNPPENVETILPIHFTPISDPFRIF
;
A
#
# COMPACT_ATOMS: atom_id res chain seq x y z
N MET A 1 -5.64 5.70 -18.39
CA MET A 1 -4.57 6.21 -17.53
C MET A 1 -4.06 5.12 -16.61
N PRO A 2 -2.75 4.79 -16.65
CA PRO A 2 -2.25 3.77 -15.75
C PRO A 2 -2.31 4.22 -14.31
N MET A 3 -2.61 3.25 -13.43
CA MET A 3 -2.66 3.48 -12.00
C MET A 3 -1.33 3.11 -11.37
N ALA A 4 -0.81 4.00 -10.56
CA ALA A 4 0.39 3.73 -9.79
C ALA A 4 0.12 2.70 -8.70
N VAL A 5 1.16 2.03 -8.24
CA VAL A 5 1.11 1.16 -7.07
C VAL A 5 2.08 1.68 -6.01
N GLY A 6 1.64 1.68 -4.77
CA GLY A 6 2.47 2.00 -3.62
C GLY A 6 2.46 0.83 -2.65
N VAL A 7 3.63 0.49 -2.12
CA VAL A 7 3.78 -0.64 -1.20
C VAL A 7 4.53 -0.17 0.03
N ILE A 8 4.07 -0.60 1.19
CA ILE A 8 4.78 -0.42 2.45
C ILE A 8 4.96 -1.78 3.10
N GLU A 9 6.18 -2.09 3.49
CA GLU A 9 6.50 -3.28 4.26
C GLU A 9 6.87 -2.88 5.68
N THR A 10 6.23 -3.52 6.66
CA THR A 10 6.46 -3.22 8.06
C THR A 10 6.86 -4.45 8.84
N LEU A 11 7.44 -4.23 10.02
CA LEU A 11 7.65 -5.28 11.01
C LEU A 11 6.48 -5.19 12.00
N GLY A 12 5.69 -6.26 12.06
CA GLY A 12 4.56 -6.38 12.98
C GLY A 12 3.24 -5.83 12.43
N PHE A 13 2.16 -6.45 12.89
CA PHE A 13 0.81 -6.14 12.42
C PHE A 13 0.34 -4.73 12.81
N PRO A 14 0.56 -4.24 14.05
CA PRO A 14 0.11 -2.89 14.40
C PRO A 14 0.68 -1.81 13.48
N SER A 15 1.92 -1.96 13.04
CA SER A 15 2.56 -1.00 12.15
C SER A 15 1.92 -1.02 10.75
N VAL A 16 1.66 -2.20 10.18
CA VAL A 16 1.02 -2.27 8.85
C VAL A 16 -0.42 -1.77 8.90
N LEU A 17 -1.12 -2.02 9.99
CA LEU A 17 -2.50 -1.54 10.16
C LEU A 17 -2.52 -0.01 10.22
N ALA A 18 -1.63 0.59 11.00
CA ALA A 18 -1.53 2.04 11.09
C ALA A 18 -1.17 2.66 9.74
N ALA A 19 -0.24 2.04 9.02
CA ALA A 19 0.15 2.51 7.69
C ALA A 19 -1.02 2.43 6.70
N ALA A 20 -1.73 1.31 6.67
CA ALA A 20 -2.88 1.12 5.78
C ALA A 20 -3.98 2.14 6.06
N ASP A 21 -4.32 2.33 7.33
CA ASP A 21 -5.34 3.28 7.74
C ASP A 21 -4.97 4.71 7.32
N ALA A 22 -3.73 5.10 7.59
CA ALA A 22 -3.26 6.45 7.24
C ALA A 22 -3.27 6.68 5.73
N MET A 23 -2.90 5.66 4.94
CA MET A 23 -2.88 5.79 3.49
C MET A 23 -4.25 6.07 2.91
N VAL A 24 -5.27 5.32 3.33
CA VAL A 24 -6.62 5.49 2.77
C VAL A 24 -7.32 6.74 3.30
N LYS A 25 -6.89 7.25 4.45
CA LYS A 25 -7.40 8.51 4.99
C LYS A 25 -6.75 9.74 4.39
N ALA A 26 -5.50 9.62 3.94
CA ALA A 26 -4.72 10.76 3.46
C ALA A 26 -4.97 11.08 1.98
N ALA A 27 -5.34 10.10 1.17
CA ALA A 27 -5.40 10.28 -0.26
C ALA A 27 -6.41 9.32 -0.91
N GLY A 28 -6.73 9.59 -2.17
CA GLY A 28 -7.66 8.77 -2.95
C GLY A 28 -6.98 7.52 -3.50
N VAL A 29 -6.70 6.56 -2.63
CA VAL A 29 -6.10 5.29 -2.99
C VAL A 29 -6.96 4.13 -2.49
N THR A 30 -6.80 2.97 -3.12
CA THR A 30 -7.51 1.74 -2.77
C THR A 30 -6.50 0.68 -2.37
N ILE A 31 -6.72 0.02 -1.22
CA ILE A 31 -5.92 -1.13 -0.83
C ILE A 31 -6.29 -2.30 -1.74
N VAL A 32 -5.31 -2.91 -2.36
CA VAL A 32 -5.53 -4.04 -3.27
C VAL A 32 -4.86 -5.31 -2.79
N TYR A 33 -3.92 -5.22 -1.87
CA TYR A 33 -3.23 -6.40 -1.34
C TYR A 33 -2.73 -6.15 0.07
N TYR A 34 -2.86 -7.18 0.89
CA TYR A 34 -2.25 -7.27 2.20
C TYR A 34 -1.73 -8.68 2.35
N GLY A 35 -0.51 -8.82 2.78
CA GLY A 35 0.08 -10.15 2.88
C GLY A 35 1.20 -10.23 3.88
N LEU A 36 1.45 -11.46 4.30
CA LEU A 36 2.55 -11.80 5.19
C LEU A 36 3.79 -12.08 4.35
N ALA A 37 4.86 -11.37 4.64
CA ALA A 37 6.18 -11.70 4.14
C ALA A 37 6.90 -12.57 5.19
N GLU A 38 8.19 -12.76 5.05
CA GLU A 38 8.95 -13.57 5.99
C GLU A 38 9.27 -12.80 7.27
N SER A 39 9.53 -13.52 8.37
CA SER A 39 10.07 -12.97 9.62
C SER A 39 9.18 -11.89 10.23
N ALA A 40 7.89 -12.13 10.31
CA ALA A 40 6.89 -11.22 10.88
C ALA A 40 6.78 -9.89 10.12
N ARG A 41 7.24 -9.83 8.88
CA ARG A 41 7.07 -8.68 8.01
C ARG A 41 5.76 -8.79 7.27
N LEU A 42 5.12 -7.64 7.09
CA LEU A 42 3.81 -7.54 6.49
C LEU A 42 3.83 -6.48 5.40
N LEU A 43 3.09 -6.74 4.34
CA LEU A 43 3.00 -5.84 3.18
C LEU A 43 1.59 -5.32 3.03
N VAL A 44 1.47 -4.06 2.65
CA VAL A 44 0.22 -3.51 2.15
C VAL A 44 0.49 -2.79 0.85
N ALA A 45 -0.38 -3.00 -0.15
CA ALA A 45 -0.26 -2.35 -1.45
C ALA A 45 -1.52 -1.56 -1.77
N VAL A 46 -1.34 -0.37 -2.30
CA VAL A 46 -2.44 0.51 -2.72
C VAL A 46 -2.29 0.88 -4.18
N ARG A 47 -3.41 1.18 -4.82
CA ARG A 47 -3.47 1.66 -6.21
C ARG A 47 -4.17 3.01 -6.26
N GLY A 48 -3.73 3.84 -7.21
CA GLY A 48 -4.34 5.15 -7.43
C GLY A 48 -3.54 5.95 -8.46
N HIS A 49 -3.96 7.18 -8.67
CA HIS A 49 -3.17 8.12 -9.47
C HIS A 49 -1.84 8.38 -8.76
N VAL A 50 -0.77 8.62 -9.52
CA VAL A 50 0.58 8.70 -8.94
C VAL A 50 0.70 9.75 -7.84
N ALA A 51 0.07 10.91 -7.99
CA ALA A 51 0.11 11.96 -6.97
C ALA A 51 -0.55 11.50 -5.67
N GLU A 52 -1.68 10.78 -5.77
CA GLU A 52 -2.39 10.24 -4.62
C GLU A 52 -1.58 9.14 -3.93
N VAL A 53 -0.95 8.27 -4.71
CA VAL A 53 -0.12 7.20 -4.16
C VAL A 53 1.09 7.78 -3.41
N LYS A 54 1.73 8.82 -3.95
CA LYS A 54 2.84 9.46 -3.26
C LYS A 54 2.42 10.05 -1.92
N THR A 55 1.29 10.75 -1.89
CA THR A 55 0.73 11.31 -0.66
C THR A 55 0.38 10.21 0.34
N ALA A 56 -0.27 9.15 -0.13
CA ALA A 56 -0.66 8.03 0.72
C ALA A 56 0.55 7.34 1.34
N VAL A 57 1.57 7.03 0.53
CA VAL A 57 2.77 6.34 1.03
C VAL A 57 3.49 7.19 2.08
N ALA A 58 3.63 8.50 1.86
CA ALA A 58 4.24 9.38 2.84
C ALA A 58 3.50 9.36 4.19
N ALA A 59 2.17 9.42 4.15
CA ALA A 59 1.35 9.35 5.35
C ALA A 59 1.46 7.98 6.04
N GLY A 60 1.49 6.92 5.25
CA GLY A 60 1.61 5.55 5.76
C GLY A 60 2.94 5.30 6.45
N ILE A 61 4.04 5.79 5.88
CA ILE A 61 5.36 5.68 6.49
C ILE A 61 5.37 6.37 7.85
N ALA A 62 4.88 7.60 7.91
CA ALA A 62 4.85 8.36 9.15
C ALA A 62 4.04 7.64 10.23
N ALA A 63 2.85 7.15 9.89
CA ALA A 63 1.99 6.45 10.83
C ALA A 63 2.59 5.12 11.28
N GLY A 64 3.17 4.36 10.36
CA GLY A 64 3.80 3.08 10.69
C GLY A 64 5.00 3.22 11.62
N GLU A 65 5.77 4.30 11.46
CA GLU A 65 6.93 4.58 12.31
C GLU A 65 6.53 5.04 13.72
N GLU A 66 5.36 5.64 13.88
CA GLU A 66 4.88 6.09 15.19
C GLU A 66 4.41 4.97 16.10
N VAL A 67 4.13 3.79 15.56
CA VAL A 67 3.65 2.66 16.36
C VAL A 67 4.76 2.15 17.27
N HIS A 68 4.48 2.05 18.57
CA HIS A 68 5.43 1.54 19.54
C HIS A 68 5.79 0.08 19.19
N GLY A 69 7.08 -0.18 19.02
CA GLY A 69 7.57 -1.50 18.63
C GLY A 69 7.42 -1.81 17.15
N GLY A 70 6.82 -0.90 16.38
CA GLY A 70 6.68 -1.07 14.94
C GLY A 70 7.83 -0.45 14.18
N GLN A 71 7.99 -0.87 12.94
CA GLN A 71 9.04 -0.35 12.08
C GLN A 71 8.60 -0.47 10.62
N VAL A 72 8.82 0.59 9.85
CA VAL A 72 8.71 0.51 8.39
C VAL A 72 10.05 0.01 7.86
N ILE A 73 10.02 -1.18 7.24
CA ILE A 73 11.22 -1.82 6.71
C ILE A 73 11.60 -1.21 5.37
N THR A 74 10.61 -1.10 4.48
CA THR A 74 10.83 -0.52 3.16
C THR A 74 9.51 -0.01 2.59
N HIS A 75 9.63 0.80 1.56
CA HIS A 75 8.48 1.29 0.81
C HIS A 75 8.87 1.44 -0.65
N TYR A 76 7.88 1.41 -1.52
CA TYR A 76 8.13 1.42 -2.94
C TYR A 76 6.95 2.04 -3.69
N ILE A 77 7.25 2.80 -4.74
CA ILE A 77 6.21 3.35 -5.62
C ILE A 77 6.60 3.03 -7.05
N ILE A 78 5.67 2.39 -7.76
CA ILE A 78 5.81 2.18 -9.20
C ILE A 78 4.76 3.06 -9.88
N PRO A 79 5.19 4.15 -10.55
CA PRO A 79 4.22 5.09 -11.12
C PRO A 79 3.40 4.52 -12.26
N ASN A 80 3.96 3.59 -13.01
CA ASN A 80 3.32 3.06 -14.21
C ASN A 80 3.72 1.59 -14.40
N PRO A 81 3.15 0.67 -13.61
CA PRO A 81 3.52 -0.74 -13.72
C PRO A 81 3.14 -1.28 -15.10
N PRO A 82 4.06 -1.96 -15.80
CA PRO A 82 3.76 -2.56 -17.10
C PRO A 82 2.80 -3.75 -16.94
N GLU A 83 2.13 -4.10 -18.02
CA GLU A 83 1.10 -5.13 -18.02
C GLU A 83 1.56 -6.47 -17.45
N ASN A 84 2.77 -6.90 -17.77
CA ASN A 84 3.27 -8.18 -17.27
C ASN A 84 3.48 -8.16 -15.75
N VAL A 85 3.79 -7.02 -15.17
CA VAL A 85 3.89 -6.86 -13.71
C VAL A 85 2.49 -6.92 -13.09
N GLU A 86 1.52 -6.21 -13.67
CA GLU A 86 0.15 -6.22 -13.16
C GLU A 86 -0.49 -7.60 -13.25
N THR A 87 -0.17 -8.37 -14.29
CA THR A 87 -0.75 -9.69 -14.50
C THR A 87 -0.22 -10.71 -13.50
N ILE A 88 1.06 -10.64 -13.16
CA ILE A 88 1.74 -11.65 -12.35
C ILE A 88 1.65 -11.34 -10.85
N LEU A 89 1.80 -10.07 -10.47
CA LEU A 89 1.83 -9.68 -9.07
C LEU A 89 0.42 -9.39 -8.55
N PRO A 90 0.17 -9.58 -7.24
CA PRO A 90 -1.16 -9.39 -6.66
C PRO A 90 -1.47 -7.89 -6.41
N ILE A 91 -1.44 -7.08 -7.46
CA ILE A 91 -1.64 -5.63 -7.37
C ILE A 91 -2.85 -5.14 -8.16
N HIS A 92 -3.64 -6.04 -8.75
CA HIS A 92 -4.86 -5.65 -9.45
C HIS A 92 -6.04 -5.59 -8.49
N PHE A 93 -7.06 -4.83 -8.89
CA PHE A 93 -8.29 -4.74 -8.10
C PHE A 93 -8.96 -6.11 -8.04
N THR A 94 -9.48 -6.44 -6.87
CA THR A 94 -10.12 -7.72 -6.59
C THR A 94 -11.60 -7.49 -6.30
N PRO A 95 -12.43 -8.53 -6.28
CA PRO A 95 -13.83 -8.38 -5.86
C PRO A 95 -13.97 -7.80 -4.45
N ILE A 96 -12.99 -8.03 -3.58
CA ILE A 96 -13.01 -7.47 -2.22
C ILE A 96 -12.66 -5.98 -2.23
N SER A 97 -11.67 -5.57 -3.03
CA SER A 97 -11.22 -4.18 -3.05
C SER A 97 -12.06 -3.29 -3.97
N ASP A 98 -12.69 -3.86 -4.99
CA ASP A 98 -13.38 -3.11 -6.03
C ASP A 98 -14.48 -2.17 -5.52
N PRO A 99 -15.28 -2.54 -4.50
CA PRO A 99 -16.28 -1.62 -3.93
C PRO A 99 -15.69 -0.35 -3.34
N PHE A 100 -14.40 -0.33 -3.02
CA PHE A 100 -13.71 0.83 -2.43
C PHE A 100 -12.92 1.62 -3.47
N ARG A 101 -13.04 1.23 -4.72
CA ARG A 101 -12.35 1.89 -5.82
C ARG A 101 -12.93 3.28 -6.06
N ILE A 102 -12.06 4.28 -6.07
CA ILE A 102 -12.47 5.70 -6.12
C ILE A 102 -12.48 6.23 -7.56
N PHE A 103 -11.86 5.52 -8.48
CA PHE A 103 -11.64 6.01 -9.85
C PHE A 103 -11.96 4.93 -10.89
#